data_549db5949a9f5fc9bc47f0178933f64a
#
_entry.id   549db5949a9f5fc9bc47f0178933f64a
#
_cell.length_a   1.000
_cell.length_b   1.000
_cell.length_c   1.000
_cell.angle_alpha   90.00
_cell.angle_beta   90.00
_cell.angle_gamma   90.00
#
_symmetry.space_group_name_H-M   'P 1'
#
loop_
_entity.id
_entity.type
_entity.pdbx_description
1 polymer ?
#
loop_
_entity_poly.entity_id
_entity_poly.type
_entity_poly.pdbx_seq_one_letter_code
_entity_poly.pdbx_strand_id
1 'polypeptide(L)'
;MQDLPDFLKPRPDAPVLVHPPQGQVLPLVCDSPHSGTAYPADFGTCVPLTLLRRGEDSLVQQLWEQLPQHGATLIEATFPRTYIDPNREEGDINPAMLDGPWPEPLTPSMKTQQGLGLIWEKINQAGKSTPMYERKLSVAEVQQRIDHYWRPYHAALAQAIRWSVDRFGGVWHINLHSMPSDVYVRLGTPEKHLADFVLGDRDGTTCDPAFIRLIGDTLQAQGYSVAYNDPYKGVALIGRIGQPAYQRHSMQIEINRRIYLNEDTREPNANFAQVQQHLQELMGVVAEHVRQQMQHLPRT
;
A
#
# COMPACT_ATOMS: atom_id res chain seq x y z
N MET A 1 23.46 15.42 12.03
CA MET A 1 22.48 14.88 11.09
C MET A 1 23.23 13.91 10.19
N GLN A 2 22.80 12.64 10.11
CA GLN A 2 23.35 11.71 9.13
C GLN A 2 23.03 12.25 7.74
N ASP A 3 24.02 12.22 6.85
CA ASP A 3 23.83 12.67 5.46
C ASP A 3 22.91 11.65 4.75
N LEU A 4 21.64 12.00 4.61
CA LEU A 4 20.65 11.14 3.95
C LEU A 4 20.89 11.17 2.43
N PRO A 5 20.79 10.03 1.75
CA PRO A 5 20.96 9.98 0.30
C PRO A 5 19.89 10.83 -0.41
N ASP A 6 20.22 11.32 -1.60
CA ASP A 6 19.38 12.27 -2.36
C ASP A 6 17.95 11.78 -2.62
N PHE A 7 17.78 10.47 -2.77
CA PHE A 7 16.44 9.90 -3.01
C PHE A 7 15.50 9.98 -1.80
N LEU A 8 16.04 10.15 -0.59
CA LEU A 8 15.28 10.39 0.64
C LEU A 8 14.95 11.88 0.86
N LYS A 9 15.46 12.79 0.02
CA LYS A 9 15.13 14.21 0.14
C LYS A 9 13.70 14.46 -0.34
N PRO A 10 12.87 15.19 0.43
CA PRO A 10 11.50 15.48 0.06
C PRO A 10 11.40 16.21 -1.30
N ARG A 11 10.46 15.78 -2.13
CA ARG A 11 10.11 16.41 -3.42
C ARG A 11 8.61 16.66 -3.45
N PRO A 12 8.14 17.81 -2.96
CA PRO A 12 6.71 18.03 -2.66
C PRO A 12 5.78 17.97 -3.89
N ASP A 13 6.30 18.26 -5.08
CA ASP A 13 5.49 18.25 -6.31
C ASP A 13 5.61 16.94 -7.11
N ALA A 14 6.26 15.93 -6.55
CA ALA A 14 6.44 14.64 -7.21
C ALA A 14 5.19 13.74 -7.07
N PRO A 15 4.94 12.82 -8.02
CA PRO A 15 3.86 11.84 -7.89
C PRO A 15 4.09 10.86 -6.73
N VAL A 16 5.28 10.87 -6.15
CA VAL A 16 5.69 10.04 -5.02
C VAL A 16 6.35 10.92 -3.97
N LEU A 17 5.81 10.91 -2.77
CA LEU A 17 6.42 11.57 -1.62
C LEU A 17 7.26 10.56 -0.84
N VAL A 18 8.46 10.98 -0.48
CA VAL A 18 9.35 10.24 0.42
C VAL A 18 9.54 11.06 1.67
N HIS A 19 9.11 10.52 2.80
CA HIS A 19 9.30 11.10 4.12
C HIS A 19 10.48 10.40 4.78
N PRO A 20 11.61 11.09 4.92
CA PRO A 20 12.82 10.49 5.48
C PRO A 20 12.66 10.24 6.97
N PRO A 21 13.37 9.24 7.51
CA PRO A 21 13.37 8.97 8.95
C PRO A 21 13.92 10.15 9.72
N GLN A 22 13.34 10.42 10.89
CA GLN A 22 13.79 11.43 11.84
C GLN A 22 14.53 10.77 13.01
N GLY A 23 15.60 11.38 13.50
CA GLY A 23 16.40 10.82 14.58
C GLY A 23 17.23 9.61 14.17
N GLN A 24 17.14 8.51 14.92
CA GLN A 24 17.84 7.27 14.59
C GLN A 24 17.20 6.59 13.40
N VAL A 25 17.97 6.40 12.35
CA VAL A 25 17.51 5.71 11.14
C VAL A 25 17.45 4.20 11.37
N LEU A 26 16.32 3.60 11.04
CA LEU A 26 16.09 2.15 11.11
C LEU A 26 15.93 1.57 9.70
N PRO A 27 16.26 0.30 9.48
CA PRO A 27 15.91 -0.42 8.25
C PRO A 27 14.41 -0.78 8.21
N LEU A 28 13.58 0.21 8.48
CA LEU A 28 12.13 0.13 8.49
C LEU A 28 11.59 1.01 7.38
N VAL A 29 10.97 0.39 6.39
CA VAL A 29 10.39 1.05 5.22
C VAL A 29 8.90 0.77 5.20
N CYS A 30 8.09 1.81 5.12
CA CYS A 30 6.65 1.70 5.00
C CYS A 30 6.21 2.38 3.71
N ASP A 31 5.18 1.85 3.05
CA ASP A 31 4.62 2.50 1.88
C ASP A 31 3.09 2.52 1.89
N SER A 32 2.52 3.62 1.38
CA SER A 32 1.08 3.84 1.24
C SER A 32 0.75 4.07 -0.24
N PRO A 33 0.40 3.01 -0.99
CA PRO A 33 0.22 3.08 -2.44
C PRO A 33 -1.12 3.66 -2.86
N HIS A 34 -2.12 3.71 -1.97
CA HIS A 34 -3.52 3.91 -2.37
C HIS A 34 -4.22 5.10 -1.71
N SER A 35 -3.48 5.91 -0.95
CA SER A 35 -4.06 7.07 -0.23
C SER A 35 -4.08 8.35 -1.05
N GLY A 36 -3.47 8.35 -2.24
CA GLY A 36 -3.34 9.54 -3.07
C GLY A 36 -4.66 10.07 -3.60
N THR A 37 -4.79 11.40 -3.56
CA THR A 37 -6.00 12.16 -3.96
C THR A 37 -5.71 13.23 -5.01
N ALA A 38 -4.48 13.31 -5.52
CA ALA A 38 -4.13 14.20 -6.62
C ALA A 38 -4.57 13.57 -7.95
N TYR A 39 -5.81 13.84 -8.35
CA TYR A 39 -6.39 13.33 -9.60
C TYR A 39 -5.80 14.05 -10.80
N PRO A 40 -5.05 13.37 -11.70
CA PRO A 40 -4.46 14.01 -12.87
C PRO A 40 -5.52 14.57 -13.81
N ALA A 41 -5.25 15.76 -14.39
CA ALA A 41 -6.18 16.43 -15.30
C ALA A 41 -6.45 15.63 -16.58
N ASP A 42 -5.51 14.77 -16.98
CA ASP A 42 -5.57 13.89 -18.15
C ASP A 42 -6.22 12.53 -17.86
N PHE A 43 -6.86 12.36 -16.68
CA PHE A 43 -7.47 11.08 -16.33
C PHE A 43 -8.45 10.57 -17.40
N GLY A 44 -9.26 11.46 -17.95
CA GLY A 44 -10.17 11.11 -19.05
C GLY A 44 -11.21 10.06 -18.70
N THR A 45 -11.55 9.90 -17.43
CA THR A 45 -12.60 8.99 -16.94
C THR A 45 -13.99 9.58 -17.11
N CYS A 46 -15.00 8.74 -17.30
CA CYS A 46 -16.41 9.13 -17.28
C CYS A 46 -17.05 8.97 -15.88
N VAL A 47 -16.30 8.49 -14.89
CA VAL A 47 -16.79 8.23 -13.53
C VAL A 47 -16.73 9.51 -12.69
N PRO A 48 -17.80 9.90 -11.99
CA PRO A 48 -17.79 11.04 -11.08
C PRO A 48 -16.77 10.88 -9.95
N LEU A 49 -16.15 11.98 -9.52
CA LEU A 49 -15.11 12.00 -8.47
C LEU A 49 -15.59 11.32 -7.17
N THR A 50 -16.83 11.55 -6.76
CA THR A 50 -17.41 10.92 -5.56
C THR A 50 -17.41 9.40 -5.61
N LEU A 51 -17.52 8.82 -6.80
CA LEU A 51 -17.45 7.38 -6.99
C LEU A 51 -16.00 6.89 -7.12
N LEU A 52 -15.12 7.66 -7.80
CA LEU A 52 -13.69 7.36 -7.90
C LEU A 52 -13.03 7.26 -6.51
N ARG A 53 -13.39 8.17 -5.60
CA ARG A 53 -12.89 8.20 -4.24
C ARG A 53 -13.22 6.95 -3.41
N ARG A 54 -14.17 6.13 -3.84
CA ARG A 54 -14.44 4.83 -3.19
C ARG A 54 -13.32 3.81 -3.41
N GLY A 55 -12.46 4.03 -4.41
CA GLY A 55 -11.24 3.24 -4.64
C GLY A 55 -10.07 3.63 -3.74
N GLU A 56 -10.11 4.80 -3.11
CA GLU A 56 -9.04 5.28 -2.22
C GLU A 56 -9.00 4.47 -0.91
N ASP A 57 -7.80 4.29 -0.40
CA ASP A 57 -7.57 3.95 1.01
C ASP A 57 -7.51 5.26 1.79
N SER A 58 -8.69 5.91 1.90
CA SER A 58 -8.82 7.28 2.38
C SER A 58 -8.19 7.45 3.75
N LEU A 59 -7.38 8.51 3.93
CA LEU A 59 -6.73 8.93 5.17
C LEU A 59 -5.68 7.96 5.75
N VAL A 60 -5.33 6.88 5.07
CA VAL A 60 -4.30 5.95 5.57
C VAL A 60 -2.97 6.67 5.77
N GLN A 61 -2.56 7.56 4.85
CA GLN A 61 -1.34 8.35 5.03
C GLN A 61 -1.38 9.23 6.29
N GLN A 62 -2.54 9.76 6.67
CA GLN A 62 -2.68 10.57 7.89
C GLN A 62 -2.60 9.72 9.15
N LEU A 63 -3.16 8.51 9.13
CA LEU A 63 -3.05 7.57 10.25
C LEU A 63 -1.58 7.21 10.55
N TRP A 64 -0.73 7.22 9.53
CA TRP A 64 0.67 6.79 9.60
C TRP A 64 1.69 7.93 9.47
N GLU A 65 1.26 9.19 9.47
CA GLU A 65 2.13 10.36 9.21
C GLU A 65 3.32 10.50 10.18
N GLN A 66 3.24 9.89 11.37
CA GLN A 66 4.28 9.97 12.38
C GLN A 66 5.35 8.86 12.26
N LEU A 67 5.23 7.95 11.30
CA LEU A 67 6.22 6.90 11.03
C LEU A 67 7.66 7.41 10.98
N PRO A 68 7.97 8.54 10.33
CA PRO A 68 9.34 9.08 10.31
C PRO A 68 9.92 9.38 11.69
N GLN A 69 9.10 9.77 12.65
CA GLN A 69 9.54 10.05 14.03
C GLN A 69 10.04 8.79 14.76
N HIS A 70 9.59 7.62 14.32
CA HIS A 70 10.04 6.31 14.81
C HIS A 70 11.25 5.76 14.05
N GLY A 71 11.87 6.57 13.17
CA GLY A 71 13.06 6.18 12.41
C GLY A 71 12.76 5.41 11.12
N ALA A 72 11.50 5.32 10.69
CA ALA A 72 11.08 4.68 9.46
C ALA A 72 11.13 5.63 8.26
N THR A 73 11.38 5.08 7.06
CA THR A 73 11.10 5.77 5.80
C THR A 73 9.64 5.51 5.40
N LEU A 74 8.87 6.56 5.14
CA LEU A 74 7.51 6.44 4.59
C LEU A 74 7.49 6.90 3.13
N ILE A 75 6.89 6.09 2.26
CA ILE A 75 6.74 6.37 0.82
C ILE A 75 5.25 6.40 0.49
N GLU A 76 4.80 7.45 -0.18
CA GLU A 76 3.39 7.65 -0.50
C GLU A 76 3.20 7.93 -1.99
N ALA A 77 2.20 7.27 -2.60
CA ALA A 77 1.67 7.71 -3.88
C ALA A 77 0.74 8.92 -3.66
N THR A 78 0.94 10.01 -4.41
CA THR A 78 0.04 11.17 -4.36
C THR A 78 -1.17 11.02 -5.28
N PHE A 79 -1.07 10.17 -6.29
CA PHE A 79 -2.09 9.88 -7.29
C PHE A 79 -3.05 8.76 -6.86
N PRO A 80 -4.30 8.76 -7.35
CA PRO A 80 -5.26 7.73 -6.99
C PRO A 80 -4.99 6.41 -7.71
N ARG A 81 -5.14 5.29 -7.01
CA ARG A 81 -5.02 3.95 -7.61
C ARG A 81 -6.00 3.69 -8.76
N THR A 82 -7.07 4.44 -8.85
CA THR A 82 -8.04 4.34 -9.95
C THR A 82 -7.50 4.89 -11.26
N TYR A 83 -6.47 5.75 -11.22
CA TYR A 83 -5.75 6.25 -12.39
C TYR A 83 -4.70 5.24 -12.89
N ILE A 84 -3.87 4.76 -11.96
CA ILE A 84 -2.92 3.65 -12.15
C ILE A 84 -2.63 3.03 -10.78
N ASP A 85 -2.69 1.71 -10.66
CA ASP A 85 -2.54 1.01 -9.37
C ASP A 85 -1.09 0.59 -9.12
N PRO A 86 -0.33 1.29 -8.24
CA PRO A 86 1.06 0.95 -7.96
C PRO A 86 1.22 -0.39 -7.22
N ASN A 87 0.14 -0.97 -6.71
CA ASN A 87 0.15 -2.30 -6.08
C ASN A 87 -0.27 -3.41 -7.07
N ARG A 88 0.01 -3.19 -8.38
CA ARG A 88 -0.13 -4.18 -9.46
C ARG A 88 1.17 -4.29 -10.23
N GLU A 89 1.35 -5.40 -10.96
CA GLU A 89 2.47 -5.56 -11.87
C GLU A 89 2.30 -4.68 -13.11
N GLU A 90 3.40 -4.24 -13.72
CA GLU A 90 3.40 -3.39 -14.91
C GLU A 90 2.63 -4.00 -16.09
N GLY A 91 2.73 -5.34 -16.26
CA GLY A 91 2.02 -6.07 -17.31
C GLY A 91 0.60 -6.53 -16.94
N ASP A 92 0.08 -6.15 -15.77
CA ASP A 92 -1.26 -6.55 -15.32
C ASP A 92 -2.36 -5.68 -15.93
N ILE A 93 -2.43 -5.69 -17.27
CA ILE A 93 -3.32 -4.86 -18.08
C ILE A 93 -4.27 -5.77 -18.89
N ASN A 94 -5.53 -5.40 -18.98
CA ASN A 94 -6.45 -6.03 -19.92
C ASN A 94 -6.24 -5.48 -21.34
N PRO A 95 -5.77 -6.30 -22.31
CA PRO A 95 -5.53 -5.84 -23.67
C PRO A 95 -6.79 -5.33 -24.38
N ALA A 96 -7.99 -5.76 -23.96
CA ALA A 96 -9.24 -5.29 -24.55
C ALA A 96 -9.53 -3.80 -24.30
N MET A 97 -8.90 -3.20 -23.27
CA MET A 97 -9.00 -1.77 -22.99
C MET A 97 -8.17 -0.90 -23.93
N LEU A 98 -7.23 -1.47 -24.68
CA LEU A 98 -6.28 -0.75 -25.49
C LEU A 98 -6.75 -0.59 -26.94
N ASP A 99 -6.40 0.52 -27.57
CA ASP A 99 -6.68 0.80 -28.97
C ASP A 99 -5.67 0.20 -29.95
N GLY A 100 -4.61 -0.42 -29.42
CA GLY A 100 -3.54 -1.06 -30.20
C GLY A 100 -2.84 -2.18 -29.42
N PRO A 101 -1.90 -2.88 -30.05
CA PRO A 101 -1.12 -3.93 -29.42
C PRO A 101 -0.14 -3.34 -28.40
N TRP A 102 -0.06 -3.98 -27.21
CA TRP A 102 0.96 -3.64 -26.23
C TRP A 102 2.33 -4.17 -26.69
N PRO A 103 3.42 -3.40 -26.54
CA PRO A 103 4.73 -3.79 -27.09
C PRO A 103 5.38 -4.97 -26.37
N GLU A 104 5.05 -5.20 -25.10
CA GLU A 104 5.61 -6.25 -24.26
C GLU A 104 4.56 -7.32 -23.92
N PRO A 105 4.93 -8.54 -23.49
CA PRO A 105 3.98 -9.52 -23.04
C PRO A 105 3.16 -9.06 -21.82
N LEU A 106 1.84 -9.10 -21.92
CA LEU A 106 0.93 -8.81 -20.81
C LEU A 106 0.72 -10.05 -19.94
N THR A 107 0.55 -9.82 -18.64
CA THR A 107 0.33 -10.86 -17.63
C THR A 107 -0.92 -10.56 -16.77
N PRO A 108 -2.13 -10.57 -17.38
CA PRO A 108 -3.37 -10.25 -16.67
C PRO A 108 -3.60 -11.19 -15.50
N SER A 109 -3.76 -10.62 -14.30
CA SER A 109 -4.05 -11.36 -13.07
C SER A 109 -5.56 -11.60 -12.89
N MET A 110 -5.92 -12.34 -11.84
CA MET A 110 -7.33 -12.44 -11.40
C MET A 110 -7.94 -11.07 -11.10
N LYS A 111 -7.14 -10.09 -10.67
CA LYS A 111 -7.65 -8.72 -10.44
C LYS A 111 -7.98 -8.02 -11.74
N THR A 112 -7.18 -8.19 -12.78
CA THR A 112 -7.49 -7.72 -14.14
C THR A 112 -8.79 -8.35 -14.66
N GLN A 113 -9.00 -9.65 -14.46
CA GLN A 113 -10.27 -10.31 -14.82
C GLN A 113 -11.48 -9.72 -14.07
N GLN A 114 -11.27 -9.19 -12.88
CA GLN A 114 -12.29 -8.47 -12.11
C GLN A 114 -12.44 -6.99 -12.53
N GLY A 115 -11.64 -6.50 -13.49
CA GLY A 115 -11.58 -5.10 -13.92
C GLY A 115 -10.78 -4.19 -12.98
N LEU A 116 -9.87 -4.75 -12.16
CA LEU A 116 -9.08 -4.07 -11.14
C LEU A 116 -7.57 -4.34 -11.34
N GLY A 117 -7.11 -4.35 -12.59
CA GLY A 117 -5.71 -4.48 -12.96
C GLY A 117 -4.89 -3.22 -12.71
N LEU A 118 -3.76 -3.08 -13.39
CA LEU A 118 -2.91 -1.88 -13.35
C LEU A 118 -3.71 -0.63 -13.72
N ILE A 119 -4.51 -0.72 -14.76
CA ILE A 119 -5.51 0.29 -15.15
C ILE A 119 -6.89 -0.28 -14.86
N TRP A 120 -7.67 0.41 -14.04
CA TRP A 120 -9.01 -0.05 -13.70
C TRP A 120 -9.97 0.10 -14.87
N GLU A 121 -10.73 -0.94 -15.16
CA GLU A 121 -11.78 -0.94 -16.18
C GLU A 121 -13.12 -0.42 -15.66
N LYS A 122 -13.38 -0.69 -14.41
CA LYS A 122 -14.67 -0.43 -13.79
C LYS A 122 -14.53 -0.17 -12.31
N ILE A 123 -15.52 0.51 -11.76
CA ILE A 123 -15.70 0.65 -10.32
C ILE A 123 -17.03 0.03 -9.91
N ASN A 124 -17.02 -0.75 -8.83
CA ASN A 124 -18.19 -1.45 -8.34
C ASN A 124 -18.74 -0.76 -7.11
N GLN A 125 -20.08 -0.53 -7.11
CA GLN A 125 -20.80 0.01 -5.96
C GLN A 125 -22.18 -0.66 -5.85
N ALA A 126 -22.48 -1.24 -4.68
CA ALA A 126 -23.79 -1.83 -4.38
C ALA A 126 -24.32 -2.78 -5.48
N GLY A 127 -23.44 -3.66 -5.98
CA GLY A 127 -23.76 -4.60 -7.05
C GLY A 127 -23.81 -4.00 -8.47
N LYS A 128 -23.69 -2.67 -8.61
CA LYS A 128 -23.59 -2.00 -9.91
C LYS A 128 -22.13 -1.83 -10.30
N SER A 129 -21.81 -2.23 -11.55
CA SER A 129 -20.51 -2.03 -12.17
C SER A 129 -20.60 -0.82 -13.13
N THR A 130 -19.73 0.18 -12.92
CA THR A 130 -19.65 1.38 -13.77
C THR A 130 -18.33 1.37 -14.51
N PRO A 131 -18.31 1.40 -15.86
CA PRO A 131 -17.07 1.47 -16.62
C PRO A 131 -16.32 2.77 -16.32
N MET A 132 -14.99 2.67 -16.29
CA MET A 132 -14.11 3.83 -16.05
C MET A 132 -14.02 4.74 -17.28
N TYR A 133 -14.14 4.17 -18.47
CA TYR A 133 -13.97 4.87 -19.74
C TYR A 133 -15.05 4.47 -20.74
N GLU A 134 -15.47 5.43 -21.57
CA GLU A 134 -16.38 5.20 -22.72
C GLU A 134 -15.60 4.94 -24.02
N ARG A 135 -14.28 4.90 -23.95
CA ARG A 135 -13.34 4.69 -25.05
C ARG A 135 -12.26 3.67 -24.68
N LYS A 136 -11.59 3.19 -25.66
CA LYS A 136 -10.30 2.53 -25.45
C LYS A 136 -9.23 3.56 -25.10
N LEU A 137 -8.23 3.14 -24.31
CA LEU A 137 -7.06 3.95 -24.00
C LEU A 137 -5.99 3.72 -25.06
N SER A 138 -5.28 4.76 -25.45
CA SER A 138 -4.13 4.57 -26.32
C SER A 138 -2.98 3.89 -25.57
N VAL A 139 -2.19 3.10 -26.29
CA VAL A 139 -0.99 2.47 -25.72
C VAL A 139 -0.05 3.55 -25.15
N ALA A 140 0.09 4.68 -25.87
CA ALA A 140 0.93 5.80 -25.45
C ALA A 140 0.44 6.44 -24.13
N GLU A 141 -0.88 6.58 -23.94
CA GLU A 141 -1.47 7.10 -22.71
C GLU A 141 -1.16 6.19 -21.51
N VAL A 142 -1.33 4.88 -21.67
CA VAL A 142 -1.03 3.93 -20.58
C VAL A 142 0.47 3.89 -20.29
N GLN A 143 1.32 3.92 -21.32
CA GLN A 143 2.77 3.98 -21.16
C GLN A 143 3.20 5.25 -20.41
N GLN A 144 2.59 6.41 -20.69
CA GLN A 144 2.84 7.66 -19.99
C GLN A 144 2.48 7.55 -18.49
N ARG A 145 1.35 6.90 -18.15
CA ARG A 145 0.98 6.67 -16.75
C ARG A 145 2.00 5.79 -16.03
N ILE A 146 2.48 4.74 -16.70
CA ILE A 146 3.54 3.88 -16.17
C ILE A 146 4.82 4.68 -15.91
N ASP A 147 5.28 5.44 -16.91
CA ASP A 147 6.56 6.16 -16.84
C ASP A 147 6.56 7.29 -15.81
N HIS A 148 5.43 7.99 -15.64
CA HIS A 148 5.37 9.16 -14.77
C HIS A 148 4.86 8.88 -13.36
N TYR A 149 4.20 7.72 -13.11
CA TYR A 149 3.58 7.42 -11.82
C TYR A 149 4.02 6.07 -11.25
N TRP A 150 3.83 4.98 -11.99
CA TRP A 150 4.11 3.65 -11.51
C TRP A 150 5.62 3.40 -11.31
N ARG A 151 6.43 3.67 -12.34
CA ARG A 151 7.89 3.48 -12.27
C ARG A 151 8.56 4.35 -11.22
N PRO A 152 8.25 5.65 -11.07
CA PRO A 152 8.77 6.48 -9.99
C PRO A 152 8.46 5.93 -8.60
N TYR A 153 7.21 5.42 -8.38
CA TYR A 153 6.84 4.81 -7.12
C TYR A 153 7.70 3.58 -6.80
N HIS A 154 7.78 2.67 -7.75
CA HIS A 154 8.59 1.46 -7.59
C HIS A 154 10.10 1.74 -7.49
N ALA A 155 10.59 2.77 -8.17
CA ALA A 155 11.98 3.20 -8.07
C ALA A 155 12.29 3.72 -6.66
N ALA A 156 11.44 4.58 -6.10
CA ALA A 156 11.60 5.10 -4.74
C ALA A 156 11.60 3.97 -3.71
N LEU A 157 10.62 3.07 -3.79
CA LEU A 157 10.52 1.93 -2.87
C LEU A 157 11.72 0.99 -3.00
N ALA A 158 12.10 0.62 -4.22
CA ALA A 158 13.25 -0.25 -4.45
C ALA A 158 14.57 0.38 -3.97
N GLN A 159 14.73 1.71 -4.10
CA GLN A 159 15.91 2.42 -3.58
C GLN A 159 15.95 2.40 -2.05
N ALA A 160 14.83 2.64 -1.37
CA ALA A 160 14.75 2.60 0.08
C ALA A 160 15.04 1.19 0.63
N ILE A 161 14.48 0.15 0.00
CA ILE A 161 14.73 -1.26 0.35
C ILE A 161 16.22 -1.61 0.17
N ARG A 162 16.80 -1.31 -1.01
CA ARG A 162 18.23 -1.58 -1.27
C ARG A 162 19.13 -0.85 -0.28
N TRP A 163 18.91 0.43 -0.08
CA TRP A 163 19.68 1.23 0.86
C TRP A 163 19.64 0.67 2.29
N SER A 164 18.46 0.19 2.74
CA SER A 164 18.32 -0.44 4.04
C SER A 164 19.12 -1.74 4.11
N VAL A 165 19.02 -2.59 3.10
CA VAL A 165 19.78 -3.86 3.04
C VAL A 165 21.29 -3.61 2.98
N ASP A 166 21.74 -2.70 2.11
CA ASP A 166 23.16 -2.40 1.92
C ASP A 166 23.80 -1.78 3.17
N ARG A 167 23.02 -0.97 3.90
CA ARG A 167 23.54 -0.26 5.09
C ARG A 167 23.47 -1.08 6.37
N PHE A 168 22.42 -1.88 6.53
CA PHE A 168 22.08 -2.54 7.79
C PHE A 168 22.10 -4.07 7.71
N GLY A 169 22.22 -4.64 6.52
CA GLY A 169 22.16 -6.09 6.31
C GLY A 169 20.76 -6.69 6.25
N GLY A 170 19.71 -5.86 6.32
CA GLY A 170 18.33 -6.33 6.28
C GLY A 170 17.32 -5.20 6.18
N VAL A 171 16.03 -5.53 6.06
CA VAL A 171 14.92 -4.58 5.99
C VAL A 171 13.63 -5.18 6.53
N TRP A 172 12.86 -4.36 7.24
CA TRP A 172 11.46 -4.60 7.59
C TRP A 172 10.58 -3.66 6.78
N HIS A 173 9.72 -4.23 5.98
CA HIS A 173 8.82 -3.48 5.10
C HIS A 173 7.36 -3.73 5.48
N ILE A 174 6.56 -2.65 5.54
CA ILE A 174 5.12 -2.71 5.81
C ILE A 174 4.38 -1.93 4.71
N ASN A 175 3.56 -2.64 3.96
CA ASN A 175 2.67 -2.08 2.95
C ASN A 175 1.33 -1.70 3.62
N LEU A 176 0.98 -0.41 3.59
CA LEU A 176 -0.10 0.18 4.38
C LEU A 176 -1.36 0.36 3.55
N HIS A 177 -2.46 -0.25 4.00
CA HIS A 177 -3.73 -0.25 3.32
C HIS A 177 -4.92 -0.05 4.25
N SER A 178 -6.08 0.16 3.64
CA SER A 178 -7.38 0.00 4.30
C SER A 178 -8.36 -0.75 3.43
N MET A 179 -9.25 -1.49 4.06
CA MET A 179 -10.29 -2.26 3.41
C MET A 179 -11.68 -1.73 3.76
N PRO A 180 -12.63 -1.76 2.80
CA PRO A 180 -14.01 -1.38 3.07
C PRO A 180 -14.68 -2.39 3.99
N SER A 181 -15.65 -1.94 4.81
CA SER A 181 -16.35 -2.80 5.77
C SER A 181 -17.18 -3.91 5.11
N ASP A 182 -17.57 -3.73 3.84
CA ASP A 182 -18.35 -4.66 3.02
C ASP A 182 -17.47 -5.59 2.14
N VAL A 183 -16.22 -5.82 2.53
CA VAL A 183 -15.24 -6.52 1.69
C VAL A 183 -15.68 -7.92 1.25
N TYR A 184 -16.30 -8.71 2.13
CA TYR A 184 -16.77 -10.05 1.77
C TYR A 184 -17.87 -10.03 0.71
N VAL A 185 -18.79 -9.04 0.79
CA VAL A 185 -19.81 -8.81 -0.24
C VAL A 185 -19.13 -8.46 -1.58
N ARG A 186 -18.11 -7.60 -1.57
CA ARG A 186 -17.36 -7.24 -2.80
C ARG A 186 -16.58 -8.40 -3.39
N LEU A 187 -16.12 -9.33 -2.57
CA LEU A 187 -15.43 -10.53 -3.01
C LEU A 187 -16.38 -11.64 -3.48
N GLY A 188 -17.70 -11.48 -3.28
CA GLY A 188 -18.69 -12.51 -3.58
C GLY A 188 -18.54 -13.77 -2.71
N THR A 189 -18.00 -13.62 -1.50
CA THR A 189 -17.83 -14.70 -0.53
C THR A 189 -18.88 -14.59 0.57
N PRO A 190 -19.18 -15.70 1.29
CA PRO A 190 -20.12 -15.63 2.41
C PRO A 190 -19.71 -14.54 3.41
N GLU A 191 -20.69 -13.76 3.86
CA GLU A 191 -20.49 -12.72 4.84
C GLU A 191 -20.08 -13.35 6.19
N LYS A 192 -19.03 -12.82 6.78
CA LYS A 192 -18.57 -13.16 8.12
C LYS A 192 -18.06 -11.90 8.82
N HIS A 193 -17.79 -11.99 10.10
CA HIS A 193 -17.22 -10.87 10.85
C HIS A 193 -15.88 -10.46 10.22
N LEU A 194 -15.79 -9.21 9.76
CA LEU A 194 -14.55 -8.63 9.29
C LEU A 194 -13.78 -8.05 10.47
N ALA A 195 -12.54 -8.51 10.66
CA ALA A 195 -11.66 -8.01 11.70
C ALA A 195 -11.35 -6.51 11.49
N ASP A 196 -10.97 -5.84 12.58
CA ASP A 196 -10.56 -4.43 12.55
C ASP A 196 -9.24 -4.25 11.80
N PHE A 197 -8.34 -5.23 11.93
CA PHE A 197 -7.08 -5.32 11.19
C PHE A 197 -6.93 -6.69 10.52
N VAL A 198 -6.42 -6.68 9.28
CA VAL A 198 -5.97 -7.89 8.59
C VAL A 198 -4.49 -7.75 8.28
N LEU A 199 -3.71 -8.70 8.76
CA LEU A 199 -2.27 -8.77 8.54
C LEU A 199 -1.99 -9.83 7.47
N GLY A 200 -1.29 -9.44 6.40
CA GLY A 200 -1.00 -10.31 5.28
C GLY A 200 0.50 -10.51 5.10
N ASP A 201 0.95 -11.77 5.09
CA ASP A 201 2.34 -12.16 4.85
C ASP A 201 2.46 -13.31 3.84
N ARG A 202 1.42 -13.45 2.99
CA ARG A 202 1.30 -14.50 1.99
C ARG A 202 1.45 -15.91 2.61
N ASP A 203 0.67 -16.15 3.64
CA ASP A 203 0.63 -17.41 4.39
C ASP A 203 2.01 -17.78 4.99
N GLY A 204 2.70 -16.82 5.63
CA GLY A 204 3.96 -17.02 6.33
C GLY A 204 5.21 -17.06 5.44
N THR A 205 5.11 -16.58 4.18
CA THR A 205 6.23 -16.71 3.23
C THR A 205 7.09 -15.46 3.07
N THR A 206 6.62 -14.28 3.51
CA THR A 206 7.25 -13.00 3.19
C THR A 206 7.85 -12.27 4.37
N CYS A 207 7.59 -12.68 5.60
CA CYS A 207 8.25 -12.13 6.79
C CYS A 207 8.49 -13.19 7.87
N ASP A 208 9.31 -12.84 8.87
CA ASP A 208 9.46 -13.65 10.08
C ASP A 208 8.11 -13.75 10.81
N PRO A 209 7.66 -14.96 11.20
CA PRO A 209 6.46 -15.14 11.99
C PRO A 209 6.44 -14.36 13.31
N ALA A 210 7.59 -14.08 13.93
CA ALA A 210 7.65 -13.26 15.14
C ALA A 210 7.28 -11.81 14.86
N PHE A 211 7.65 -11.28 13.67
CA PHE A 211 7.35 -9.91 13.30
C PHE A 211 5.85 -9.66 13.11
N ILE A 212 5.17 -10.51 12.33
CA ILE A 212 3.73 -10.35 12.13
C ILE A 212 2.93 -10.60 13.42
N ARG A 213 3.36 -11.56 14.26
CA ARG A 213 2.73 -11.81 15.56
C ARG A 213 2.88 -10.63 16.50
N LEU A 214 4.07 -10.01 16.59
CA LEU A 214 4.29 -8.82 17.41
C LEU A 214 3.27 -7.72 17.09
N ILE A 215 3.03 -7.46 15.81
CA ILE A 215 2.05 -6.47 15.36
C ILE A 215 0.64 -6.88 15.75
N GLY A 216 0.28 -8.14 15.51
CA GLY A 216 -1.05 -8.65 15.84
C GLY A 216 -1.34 -8.65 17.34
N ASP A 217 -0.40 -9.11 18.16
CA ASP A 217 -0.54 -9.15 19.62
C ASP A 217 -0.65 -7.72 20.21
N THR A 218 0.11 -6.77 19.66
CA THR A 218 0.04 -5.35 20.06
C THR A 218 -1.34 -4.77 19.76
N LEU A 219 -1.87 -4.99 18.55
CA LEU A 219 -3.20 -4.52 18.16
C LEU A 219 -4.30 -5.19 19.01
N GLN A 220 -4.18 -6.49 19.29
CA GLN A 220 -5.12 -7.19 20.18
C GLN A 220 -5.08 -6.66 21.62
N ALA A 221 -3.90 -6.35 22.13
CA ALA A 221 -3.75 -5.72 23.45
C ALA A 221 -4.39 -4.33 23.53
N GLN A 222 -4.47 -3.61 22.41
CA GLN A 222 -5.19 -2.34 22.26
C GLN A 222 -6.72 -2.52 22.07
N GLY A 223 -7.23 -3.76 22.06
CA GLY A 223 -8.65 -4.08 21.99
C GLY A 223 -9.20 -4.30 20.57
N TYR A 224 -8.35 -4.37 19.55
CA TYR A 224 -8.78 -4.62 18.18
C TYR A 224 -8.88 -6.11 17.85
N SER A 225 -9.80 -6.46 16.98
CA SER A 225 -9.85 -7.77 16.36
C SER A 225 -8.82 -7.86 15.22
N VAL A 226 -8.04 -8.94 15.17
CA VAL A 226 -6.99 -9.15 14.17
C VAL A 226 -7.21 -10.48 13.46
N ALA A 227 -7.13 -10.47 12.13
CA ALA A 227 -7.11 -11.67 11.30
C ALA A 227 -5.80 -11.73 10.51
N TYR A 228 -5.39 -12.93 10.15
CA TYR A 228 -4.17 -13.17 9.38
C TYR A 228 -4.54 -13.77 8.01
N ASN A 229 -4.07 -13.14 6.93
CA ASN A 229 -4.23 -13.60 5.56
C ASN A 229 -5.69 -13.79 5.08
N ASP A 230 -6.68 -13.20 5.76
CA ASP A 230 -8.09 -13.34 5.43
C ASP A 230 -8.85 -12.02 5.68
N PRO A 231 -9.44 -11.40 4.65
CA PRO A 231 -9.54 -11.88 3.26
C PRO A 231 -8.32 -11.54 2.38
N TYR A 232 -7.38 -10.75 2.87
CA TYR A 232 -6.24 -10.26 2.09
C TYR A 232 -4.92 -10.83 2.60
N LYS A 233 -4.23 -11.57 1.71
CA LYS A 233 -2.95 -12.22 2.03
C LYS A 233 -1.73 -11.38 1.68
N GLY A 234 -1.95 -10.30 0.95
CA GLY A 234 -0.90 -9.55 0.29
C GLY A 234 -0.71 -9.91 -1.18
N VAL A 235 -0.29 -8.93 -1.96
CA VAL A 235 -0.13 -9.05 -3.41
C VAL A 235 1.34 -9.11 -3.83
N ALA A 236 1.59 -8.90 -5.11
CA ALA A 236 2.89 -9.01 -5.76
C ALA A 236 4.00 -8.20 -5.06
N LEU A 237 3.70 -6.99 -4.60
CA LEU A 237 4.67 -6.09 -3.97
C LEU A 237 5.37 -6.74 -2.77
N ILE A 238 4.60 -7.23 -1.79
CA ILE A 238 5.21 -7.87 -0.62
C ILE A 238 5.89 -9.19 -0.97
N GLY A 239 5.42 -9.88 -2.01
CA GLY A 239 6.05 -11.10 -2.51
C GLY A 239 7.42 -10.87 -3.16
N ARG A 240 7.61 -9.71 -3.82
CA ARG A 240 8.91 -9.33 -4.41
C ARG A 240 9.92 -8.89 -3.36
N ILE A 241 9.46 -8.18 -2.33
CA ILE A 241 10.33 -7.62 -1.29
C ILE A 241 10.68 -8.70 -0.27
N GLY A 242 9.69 -9.47 0.19
CA GLY A 242 9.82 -10.42 1.27
C GLY A 242 10.64 -11.66 0.89
N GLN A 243 11.81 -11.78 1.49
CA GLN A 243 12.74 -12.90 1.39
C GLN A 243 13.39 -13.10 2.77
N PRO A 244 12.66 -13.68 3.76
CA PRO A 244 13.11 -13.74 5.16
C PRO A 244 14.48 -14.41 5.34
N ALA A 245 14.80 -15.40 4.50
CA ALA A 245 16.12 -16.06 4.49
C ALA A 245 17.28 -15.08 4.21
N TYR A 246 17.00 -13.95 3.58
CA TYR A 246 17.96 -12.87 3.28
C TYR A 246 17.71 -11.62 4.14
N GLN A 247 17.08 -11.76 5.29
CA GLN A 247 16.75 -10.67 6.21
C GLN A 247 15.91 -9.57 5.57
N ARG A 248 15.05 -9.94 4.61
CA ARG A 248 14.11 -9.04 3.95
C ARG A 248 12.69 -9.46 4.34
N HIS A 249 12.14 -8.76 5.32
CA HIS A 249 10.81 -9.02 5.85
C HIS A 249 9.81 -8.06 5.21
N SER A 250 8.67 -8.56 4.74
CA SER A 250 7.65 -7.74 4.11
C SER A 250 6.26 -8.27 4.42
N MET A 251 5.38 -7.38 4.87
CA MET A 251 3.98 -7.70 5.14
C MET A 251 3.07 -6.54 4.78
N GLN A 252 1.76 -6.76 4.74
CA GLN A 252 0.78 -5.70 4.64
C GLN A 252 -0.07 -5.58 5.90
N ILE A 253 -0.57 -4.37 6.16
CA ILE A 253 -1.58 -4.07 7.17
C ILE A 253 -2.79 -3.49 6.44
N GLU A 254 -3.95 -4.14 6.59
CA GLU A 254 -5.25 -3.65 6.12
C GLU A 254 -6.08 -3.19 7.30
N ILE A 255 -6.46 -1.93 7.32
CA ILE A 255 -7.30 -1.35 8.37
C ILE A 255 -8.76 -1.34 7.89
N ASN A 256 -9.67 -1.92 8.65
CA ASN A 256 -11.10 -1.81 8.38
C ASN A 256 -11.53 -0.34 8.49
N ARG A 257 -12.00 0.24 7.39
CA ARG A 257 -12.34 1.67 7.31
C ARG A 257 -13.35 2.11 8.37
N ARG A 258 -14.29 1.24 8.76
CA ARG A 258 -15.31 1.57 9.78
C ARG A 258 -14.75 2.04 11.11
N ILE A 259 -13.50 1.62 11.49
CA ILE A 259 -12.95 1.95 12.79
C ILE A 259 -12.42 3.38 12.88
N TYR A 260 -12.15 4.05 11.73
CA TYR A 260 -11.56 5.39 11.70
C TYR A 260 -12.24 6.35 10.71
N LEU A 261 -13.08 5.83 9.79
CA LEU A 261 -13.63 6.58 8.66
C LEU A 261 -15.16 6.47 8.62
N ASN A 262 -15.83 7.55 8.23
CA ASN A 262 -17.18 7.47 7.69
C ASN A 262 -17.07 7.10 6.19
N GLU A 263 -17.47 5.88 5.84
CA GLU A 263 -17.27 5.36 4.49
C GLU A 263 -18.16 6.03 3.42
N ASP A 264 -19.21 6.74 3.80
CA ASP A 264 -20.06 7.46 2.86
C ASP A 264 -19.49 8.85 2.53
N THR A 265 -19.07 9.60 3.55
CA THR A 265 -18.52 10.96 3.38
C THR A 265 -17.02 10.99 3.10
N ARG A 266 -16.28 9.92 3.42
CA ARG A 266 -14.81 9.83 3.37
C ARG A 266 -14.10 10.74 4.39
N GLU A 267 -14.80 11.16 5.41
CA GLU A 267 -14.27 11.98 6.49
C GLU A 267 -13.90 11.15 7.71
N PRO A 268 -12.98 11.62 8.56
CA PRO A 268 -12.68 10.97 9.83
C PRO A 268 -13.95 10.77 10.66
N ASN A 269 -14.09 9.61 11.30
CA ASN A 269 -15.11 9.41 12.31
C ASN A 269 -14.60 9.81 13.70
N ALA A 270 -15.43 9.67 14.74
CA ALA A 270 -15.09 10.06 16.11
C ALA A 270 -13.89 9.30 16.69
N ASN A 271 -13.55 8.13 16.14
CA ASN A 271 -12.46 7.29 16.64
C ASN A 271 -11.12 7.54 15.92
N PHE A 272 -11.08 8.38 14.88
CA PHE A 272 -9.89 8.59 14.06
C PHE A 272 -8.64 8.93 14.90
N ALA A 273 -8.75 9.89 15.81
CA ALA A 273 -7.62 10.30 16.65
C ALA A 273 -7.13 9.17 17.57
N GLN A 274 -8.04 8.36 18.10
CA GLN A 274 -7.69 7.21 18.94
C GLN A 274 -6.98 6.13 18.13
N VAL A 275 -7.49 5.80 16.93
CA VAL A 275 -6.84 4.83 16.04
C VAL A 275 -5.45 5.32 15.65
N GLN A 276 -5.30 6.60 15.29
CA GLN A 276 -4.01 7.20 14.95
C GLN A 276 -3.02 7.09 16.12
N GLN A 277 -3.45 7.39 17.35
CA GLN A 277 -2.61 7.25 18.54
C GLN A 277 -2.18 5.79 18.77
N HIS A 278 -3.09 4.83 18.67
CA HIS A 278 -2.78 3.41 18.84
C HIS A 278 -1.78 2.90 17.76
N LEU A 279 -1.92 3.37 16.52
CA LEU A 279 -0.97 3.04 15.45
C LEU A 279 0.42 3.66 15.72
N GLN A 280 0.48 4.86 16.30
CA GLN A 280 1.73 5.47 16.73
C GLN A 280 2.41 4.67 17.83
N GLU A 281 1.66 4.20 18.82
CA GLU A 281 2.16 3.32 19.89
C GLU A 281 2.66 1.99 19.32
N LEU A 282 1.90 1.39 18.38
CA LEU A 282 2.32 0.19 17.65
C LEU A 282 3.66 0.42 16.95
N MET A 283 3.85 1.56 16.27
CA MET A 283 5.11 1.85 15.58
C MET A 283 6.27 2.05 16.54
N GLY A 284 6.04 2.50 17.76
CA GLY A 284 7.05 2.48 18.83
C GLY A 284 7.53 1.06 19.15
N VAL A 285 6.60 0.12 19.28
CA VAL A 285 6.90 -1.31 19.51
C VAL A 285 7.64 -1.94 18.33
N VAL A 286 7.18 -1.66 17.10
CA VAL A 286 7.83 -2.14 15.87
C VAL A 286 9.26 -1.59 15.76
N ALA A 287 9.46 -0.29 15.99
CA ALA A 287 10.77 0.35 15.93
C ALA A 287 11.74 -0.26 16.97
N GLU A 288 11.27 -0.55 18.17
CA GLU A 288 12.08 -1.21 19.20
C GLU A 288 12.46 -2.64 18.80
N HIS A 289 11.51 -3.40 18.26
CA HIS A 289 11.80 -4.73 17.72
C HIS A 289 12.89 -4.66 16.63
N VAL A 290 12.76 -3.74 15.68
CA VAL A 290 13.76 -3.57 14.61
C VAL A 290 15.12 -3.18 15.16
N ARG A 291 15.21 -2.31 16.18
CA ARG A 291 16.49 -1.98 16.85
C ARG A 291 17.17 -3.20 17.48
N GLN A 292 16.37 -4.06 18.11
CA GLN A 292 16.89 -5.30 18.72
C GLN A 292 17.36 -6.28 17.64
N GLN A 293 16.60 -6.47 16.58
CA GLN A 293 16.95 -7.38 15.49
C GLN A 293 18.19 -6.89 14.71
N MET A 294 18.37 -5.58 14.55
CA MET A 294 19.57 -5.01 13.90
C MET A 294 20.89 -5.47 14.54
N GLN A 295 20.90 -5.83 15.83
CA GLN A 295 22.11 -6.30 16.52
C GLN A 295 22.54 -7.69 16.03
N HIS A 296 21.62 -8.42 15.41
CA HIS A 296 21.81 -9.78 14.93
C HIS A 296 22.01 -9.87 13.40
N LEU A 297 21.86 -8.72 12.69
CA LEU A 297 22.08 -8.68 11.26
C LEU A 297 23.57 -8.87 10.91
N PRO A 298 23.88 -9.53 9.79
CA PRO A 298 25.26 -9.63 9.31
C PRO A 298 25.81 -8.21 9.08
N ARG A 299 26.97 -7.94 9.65
CA ARG A 299 27.66 -6.67 9.38
C ARG A 299 28.18 -6.69 7.93
N THR A 300 27.72 -5.72 7.13
CA THR A 300 28.20 -5.49 5.76
C THR A 300 29.58 -4.87 5.76
#